data_a58401b26c7d55a8d7766409f1251763
#
_entry.id   a58401b26c7d55a8d7766409f1251763
#
_cell.length_a   1.000
_cell.length_b   1.000
_cell.length_c   1.000
_cell.angle_alpha   90.00
_cell.angle_beta   90.00
_cell.angle_gamma   90.00
#
_symmetry.space_group_name_H-M   'P 1'
#
loop_
_entity.id
_entity.type
_entity.pdbx_description
1 polymer ?
#
loop_
_entity_poly.entity_id
_entity_poly.type
_entity_poly.pdbx_seq_one_letter_code
_entity_poly.pdbx_strand_id
1 'polypeptide(L)'
;MRREGGERPSLQSVRPVAKGGAGGVALGRALVELAAGRGSPPAGPPRRRGLDPLPGVDAFVLEGVLSRAQCAALVGATEASGYSFWNPDAAADYRNAHTVEAHSPDLAAYVWGRIRDQVVPLVEFTAGQGRCERGTEGRWRACGVNEHMLFARYREGGHFSPHTDGYTVIDFNRRSLYTLLIYLNDCPSGGRTRLFHVPGEEETVEFHVDASGRFRWPEGRVTCSAPVAAGSCLVFFQDIPHEGEPVGAGGEKYLIRSDVMYKRAPAVCDSERDREAYRLFREAEVMEGDGNPAGAVGLYQRAMKLSPELAEVFGYR
;
A
#
# COMPACT_ATOMS: atom_id res chain seq x y z
N MET A 1 27.11 -21.50 1.78
CA MET A 1 26.03 -21.43 2.78
C MET A 1 24.78 -20.98 2.06
N ARG A 2 23.70 -21.74 2.10
CA ARG A 2 22.48 -21.54 1.30
C ARG A 2 21.74 -20.32 1.85
N ARG A 3 21.35 -19.40 0.96
CA ARG A 3 20.44 -18.30 1.29
C ARG A 3 19.07 -18.91 1.60
N GLU A 4 18.66 -18.88 2.85
CA GLU A 4 17.27 -19.10 3.19
C GLU A 4 16.49 -17.89 2.70
N GLY A 5 15.55 -18.16 1.79
CA GLY A 5 14.73 -17.14 1.16
C GLY A 5 13.83 -16.49 2.18
N GLY A 6 13.98 -15.18 2.35
CA GLY A 6 12.94 -14.38 2.97
C GLY A 6 11.68 -14.50 2.11
N GLU A 7 10.62 -15.04 2.67
CA GLU A 7 9.31 -15.13 2.04
C GLU A 7 8.89 -13.74 1.55
N ARG A 8 8.81 -13.59 0.23
CA ARG A 8 8.09 -12.45 -0.36
C ARG A 8 6.64 -12.61 0.09
N PRO A 9 6.00 -11.57 0.64
CA PRO A 9 4.61 -11.67 1.01
C PRO A 9 3.81 -12.03 -0.24
N SER A 10 3.15 -13.20 -0.20
CA SER A 10 2.23 -13.66 -1.22
C SER A 10 1.22 -12.57 -1.53
N LEU A 11 0.88 -12.41 -2.80
CA LEU A 11 -0.25 -11.58 -3.25
C LEU A 11 -1.46 -11.91 -2.38
N GLN A 12 -1.79 -11.01 -1.44
CA GLN A 12 -2.97 -11.20 -0.61
C GLN A 12 -4.17 -11.24 -1.55
N SER A 13 -4.79 -12.42 -1.63
CA SER A 13 -6.08 -12.56 -2.26
C SER A 13 -7.03 -11.57 -1.60
N VAL A 14 -7.61 -10.68 -2.39
CA VAL A 14 -8.64 -9.76 -1.94
C VAL A 14 -9.76 -10.60 -1.32
N ARG A 15 -9.86 -10.61 0.01
CA ARG A 15 -11.00 -11.25 0.68
C ARG A 15 -12.24 -10.45 0.34
N PRO A 16 -13.32 -11.09 -0.13
CA PRO A 16 -14.54 -10.36 -0.41
C PRO A 16 -15.05 -9.68 0.86
N VAL A 17 -15.37 -8.39 0.74
CA VAL A 17 -16.07 -7.62 1.76
C VAL A 17 -17.25 -8.45 2.25
N ALA A 18 -17.40 -8.59 3.56
CA ALA A 18 -18.51 -9.32 4.16
C ALA A 18 -19.83 -8.80 3.58
N LYS A 19 -20.54 -9.65 2.84
CA LYS A 19 -21.79 -9.30 2.19
C LYS A 19 -22.85 -8.98 3.23
N GLY A 20 -23.29 -7.70 3.27
CA GLY A 20 -24.68 -7.44 3.57
C GLY A 20 -25.14 -7.47 5.04
N GLY A 21 -24.35 -6.99 6.00
CA GLY A 21 -24.89 -6.58 7.31
C GLY A 21 -25.24 -5.08 7.32
N ALA A 22 -26.07 -4.63 8.27
CA ALA A 22 -26.42 -3.20 8.45
C ALA A 22 -25.18 -2.29 8.52
N GLY A 23 -24.06 -2.79 9.06
CA GLY A 23 -22.75 -2.10 9.09
C GLY A 23 -22.13 -1.84 7.71
N GLY A 24 -22.19 -2.80 6.80
CA GLY A 24 -21.69 -2.62 5.42
C GLY A 24 -22.46 -1.57 4.64
N VAL A 25 -23.77 -1.45 4.89
CA VAL A 25 -24.62 -0.39 4.31
C VAL A 25 -24.22 0.97 4.87
N ALA A 26 -23.93 1.09 6.18
CA ALA A 26 -23.50 2.33 6.81
C ALA A 26 -22.17 2.82 6.25
N LEU A 27 -21.20 1.94 6.08
CA LEU A 27 -19.91 2.25 5.48
C LEU A 27 -20.08 2.71 4.03
N GLY A 28 -20.81 1.96 3.20
CA GLY A 28 -21.08 2.33 1.81
C GLY A 28 -21.73 3.71 1.68
N ARG A 29 -22.71 4.03 2.53
CA ARG A 29 -23.35 5.36 2.55
C ARG A 29 -22.34 6.46 2.91
N ALA A 30 -21.54 6.27 3.97
CA ALA A 30 -20.54 7.25 4.37
C ALA A 30 -19.51 7.52 3.26
N LEU A 31 -19.08 6.48 2.53
CA LEU A 31 -18.16 6.61 1.40
C LEU A 31 -18.76 7.42 0.26
N VAL A 32 -20.02 7.16 -0.12
CA VAL A 32 -20.73 7.90 -1.17
C VAL A 32 -20.99 9.36 -0.76
N GLU A 33 -21.41 9.61 0.48
CA GLU A 33 -21.67 10.98 0.98
C GLU A 33 -20.38 11.80 1.02
N LEU A 34 -19.26 11.20 1.41
CA LEU A 34 -17.95 11.84 1.40
C LEU A 34 -17.51 12.18 -0.03
N ALA A 35 -17.64 11.24 -0.96
CA ALA A 35 -17.30 11.44 -2.36
C ALA A 35 -18.17 12.52 -3.04
N ALA A 36 -19.45 12.61 -2.66
CA ALA A 36 -20.36 13.67 -3.11
C ALA A 36 -20.03 15.06 -2.51
N GLY A 37 -18.96 15.18 -1.70
CA GLY A 37 -18.59 16.42 -1.03
C GLY A 37 -19.56 16.84 0.07
N ARG A 38 -20.45 15.96 0.51
CA ARG A 38 -21.34 16.20 1.63
C ARG A 38 -20.56 16.11 2.94
N GLY A 39 -20.89 16.98 3.86
CA GLY A 39 -20.08 17.23 5.05
C GLY A 39 -19.03 18.30 4.77
N SER A 40 -18.66 19.08 5.76
CA SER A 40 -17.73 20.22 5.59
C SER A 40 -16.40 19.74 4.97
N PRO A 41 -16.18 19.90 3.65
CA PRO A 41 -14.90 19.52 3.02
C PRO A 41 -13.78 20.40 3.59
N PRO A 42 -12.52 19.98 3.47
CA PRO A 42 -11.39 20.80 3.89
C PRO A 42 -11.39 22.14 3.16
N ALA A 43 -11.07 23.21 3.87
CA ALA A 43 -10.90 24.55 3.28
C ALA A 43 -9.64 24.57 2.41
N GLY A 44 -9.80 24.60 1.09
CA GLY A 44 -8.69 24.70 0.14
C GLY A 44 -8.00 23.35 -0.21
N PRO A 45 -6.95 23.40 -1.04
CA PRO A 45 -6.21 22.22 -1.46
C PRO A 45 -5.32 21.69 -0.31
N PRO A 46 -4.95 20.40 -0.35
CA PRO A 46 -3.97 19.86 0.58
C PRO A 46 -2.64 20.58 0.47
N ARG A 47 -1.95 20.74 1.59
CA ARG A 47 -0.63 21.33 1.64
C ARG A 47 0.43 20.22 1.75
N ARG A 48 1.35 20.15 0.79
CA ARG A 48 2.49 19.24 0.85
C ARG A 48 3.53 19.78 1.82
N ARG A 49 3.93 18.92 2.74
CA ARG A 49 5.03 19.14 3.68
C ARG A 49 6.05 18.02 3.50
N GLY A 50 7.32 18.39 3.28
CA GLY A 50 8.41 17.42 3.40
C GLY A 50 8.44 16.86 4.81
N LEU A 51 8.76 15.60 4.94
CA LEU A 51 9.23 15.07 6.22
C LEU A 51 10.68 15.54 6.29
N ASP A 52 11.12 16.20 7.39
CA ASP A 52 12.52 16.60 7.55
C ASP A 52 13.40 15.35 7.52
N PRO A 53 14.14 15.09 6.48
CA PRO A 53 14.80 13.84 6.32
C PRO A 53 16.14 13.98 5.67
N LEU A 54 16.88 12.91 5.79
CA LEU A 54 18.04 12.68 4.95
C LEU A 54 17.65 12.81 3.46
N PRO A 55 18.47 13.46 2.64
CA PRO A 55 18.25 13.54 1.20
C PRO A 55 18.05 12.14 0.60
N GLY A 56 17.03 11.98 -0.25
CA GLY A 56 16.79 10.73 -0.98
C GLY A 56 15.62 9.89 -0.45
N VAL A 57 14.96 10.27 0.64
CA VAL A 57 13.71 9.60 1.05
C VAL A 57 12.55 10.15 0.24
N ASP A 58 11.97 9.26 -0.57
CA ASP A 58 10.85 9.58 -1.45
C ASP A 58 9.52 9.47 -0.68
N ALA A 59 9.33 10.38 0.27
CA ALA A 59 8.18 10.43 1.16
C ALA A 59 7.81 11.88 1.52
N PHE A 60 6.50 12.12 1.75
CA PHE A 60 5.98 13.42 2.17
C PHE A 60 4.62 13.28 2.84
N VAL A 61 4.21 14.31 3.57
CA VAL A 61 2.88 14.41 4.17
C VAL A 61 2.04 15.44 3.40
N LEU A 62 0.79 15.10 3.15
CA LEU A 62 -0.25 16.00 2.65
C LEU A 62 -1.19 16.34 3.81
N GLU A 63 -1.22 17.60 4.23
CA GLU A 63 -2.13 18.09 5.26
C GLU A 63 -3.47 18.53 4.63
N GLY A 64 -4.59 18.18 5.27
CA GLY A 64 -5.91 18.60 4.80
C GLY A 64 -6.47 17.83 3.60
N VAL A 65 -6.14 16.55 3.49
CA VAL A 65 -6.74 15.64 2.48
C VAL A 65 -8.22 15.41 2.81
N LEU A 66 -8.52 15.12 4.07
CA LEU A 66 -9.88 15.03 4.61
C LEU A 66 -10.08 16.06 5.73
N SER A 67 -11.33 16.49 5.94
CA SER A 67 -11.68 17.28 7.12
C SER A 67 -11.83 16.38 8.35
N ARG A 68 -11.75 16.97 9.55
CA ARG A 68 -12.02 16.25 10.80
C ARG A 68 -13.42 15.64 10.84
N ALA A 69 -14.40 16.33 10.28
CA ALA A 69 -15.78 15.85 10.20
C ALA A 69 -15.89 14.62 9.28
N GLN A 70 -15.19 14.64 8.13
CA GLN A 70 -15.13 13.49 7.22
C GLN A 70 -14.41 12.31 7.88
N CYS A 71 -13.32 12.55 8.58
CA CYS A 71 -12.61 11.51 9.33
C CYS A 71 -13.50 10.86 10.40
N ALA A 72 -14.19 11.67 11.21
CA ALA A 72 -15.10 11.18 12.24
C ALA A 72 -16.26 10.36 11.66
N ALA A 73 -16.83 10.78 10.52
CA ALA A 73 -17.87 10.03 9.84
C ALA A 73 -17.38 8.66 9.35
N LEU A 74 -16.14 8.60 8.78
CA LEU A 74 -15.54 7.35 8.35
C LEU A 74 -15.24 6.41 9.53
N VAL A 75 -14.70 6.94 10.63
CA VAL A 75 -14.49 6.14 11.86
C VAL A 75 -15.81 5.59 12.38
N GLY A 76 -16.86 6.41 12.50
CA GLY A 76 -18.18 5.94 12.94
C GLY A 76 -18.76 4.86 12.02
N ALA A 77 -18.62 5.01 10.71
CA ALA A 77 -19.14 4.05 9.73
C ALA A 77 -18.36 2.73 9.77
N THR A 78 -17.04 2.77 9.93
CA THR A 78 -16.20 1.56 10.02
C THR A 78 -16.40 0.83 11.34
N GLU A 79 -16.60 1.55 12.46
CA GLU A 79 -16.97 0.95 13.75
C GLU A 79 -18.35 0.24 13.64
N ALA A 80 -19.32 0.89 13.02
CA ALA A 80 -20.64 0.28 12.78
C ALA A 80 -20.60 -0.94 11.85
N SER A 81 -19.66 -0.96 10.90
CA SER A 81 -19.42 -2.11 10.01
C SER A 81 -18.77 -3.28 10.72
N GLY A 82 -18.00 -3.00 11.77
CA GLY A 82 -17.23 -3.96 12.54
C GLY A 82 -15.84 -4.23 11.97
N TYR A 83 -14.87 -4.31 12.86
CA TYR A 83 -13.48 -4.65 12.55
C TYR A 83 -13.19 -6.10 12.94
N SER A 84 -12.44 -6.82 12.11
CA SER A 84 -11.89 -8.14 12.43
C SER A 84 -10.36 -8.06 12.57
N PHE A 85 -9.77 -9.00 13.30
CA PHE A 85 -8.31 -9.11 13.33
C PHE A 85 -7.79 -9.33 11.91
N TRP A 86 -6.70 -8.65 11.54
CA TRP A 86 -6.22 -8.55 10.17
C TRP A 86 -5.97 -9.93 9.49
N ASN A 87 -5.50 -10.90 10.26
CA ASN A 87 -5.35 -12.29 9.85
C ASN A 87 -5.51 -13.20 11.09
N PRO A 88 -6.58 -13.99 11.18
CA PRO A 88 -6.83 -14.85 12.34
C PRO A 88 -5.72 -15.86 12.63
N ASP A 89 -4.97 -16.26 11.60
CA ASP A 89 -3.93 -17.29 11.68
C ASP A 89 -2.54 -16.69 11.92
N ALA A 90 -2.42 -15.35 11.92
CA ALA A 90 -1.14 -14.68 12.10
C ALA A 90 -0.90 -14.32 13.56
N ALA A 91 0.38 -14.32 13.94
CA ALA A 91 0.81 -13.87 15.26
C ALA A 91 0.64 -12.34 15.42
N ALA A 92 0.22 -11.92 16.62
CA ALA A 92 0.02 -10.51 16.94
C ALA A 92 1.34 -9.74 17.16
N ASP A 93 2.47 -10.44 17.25
CA ASP A 93 3.82 -9.88 17.37
C ASP A 93 4.31 -9.22 16.08
N TYR A 94 3.87 -9.73 14.91
CA TYR A 94 4.16 -9.11 13.62
C TYR A 94 3.24 -7.91 13.34
N ARG A 95 1.92 -8.07 13.49
CA ARG A 95 0.94 -7.02 13.31
C ARG A 95 -0.23 -7.19 14.26
N ASN A 96 -0.41 -6.24 15.16
CA ASN A 96 -1.57 -6.19 16.05
C ASN A 96 -2.51 -5.07 15.61
N ALA A 97 -3.43 -5.41 14.73
CA ALA A 97 -4.40 -4.50 14.13
C ALA A 97 -5.71 -5.20 13.81
N HIS A 98 -6.79 -4.44 13.78
CA HIS A 98 -8.07 -4.89 13.26
C HIS A 98 -8.36 -4.13 11.97
N THR A 99 -8.96 -4.80 10.98
CA THR A 99 -9.17 -4.22 9.65
C THR A 99 -10.58 -4.45 9.15
N VAL A 100 -11.01 -3.56 8.26
CA VAL A 100 -12.16 -3.72 7.38
C VAL A 100 -11.79 -3.22 6.00
N GLU A 101 -12.16 -3.95 4.97
CA GLU A 101 -11.86 -3.60 3.58
C GLU A 101 -13.10 -3.08 2.88
N ALA A 102 -12.92 -2.11 2.00
CA ALA A 102 -13.97 -1.59 1.14
C ALA A 102 -13.44 -1.35 -0.28
N HIS A 103 -14.24 -1.70 -1.28
CA HIS A 103 -14.01 -1.26 -2.65
C HIS A 103 -14.87 -0.01 -2.88
N SER A 104 -14.22 1.13 -3.14
CA SER A 104 -14.89 2.41 -3.29
C SER A 104 -14.25 3.28 -4.37
N PRO A 105 -14.70 3.16 -5.63
CA PRO A 105 -14.30 4.04 -6.71
C PRO A 105 -14.57 5.53 -6.40
N ASP A 106 -15.68 5.80 -5.72
CA ASP A 106 -16.07 7.16 -5.38
C ASP A 106 -15.10 7.82 -4.38
N LEU A 107 -14.72 7.10 -3.32
CA LEU A 107 -13.72 7.61 -2.38
C LEU A 107 -12.35 7.75 -3.05
N ALA A 108 -11.96 6.80 -3.91
CA ALA A 108 -10.71 6.87 -4.66
C ALA A 108 -10.69 8.11 -5.58
N ALA A 109 -11.79 8.37 -6.31
CA ALA A 109 -11.94 9.54 -7.17
C ALA A 109 -11.91 10.84 -6.35
N TYR A 110 -12.58 10.88 -5.21
CA TYR A 110 -12.55 12.03 -4.30
C TYR A 110 -11.13 12.33 -3.80
N VAL A 111 -10.45 11.32 -3.26
CA VAL A 111 -9.08 11.46 -2.76
C VAL A 111 -8.16 11.89 -3.90
N TRP A 112 -8.27 11.25 -5.08
CA TRP A 112 -7.50 11.63 -6.27
C TRP A 112 -7.71 13.09 -6.65
N GLY A 113 -8.95 13.56 -6.70
CA GLY A 113 -9.29 14.96 -6.96
C GLY A 113 -8.63 15.93 -5.99
N ARG A 114 -8.37 15.48 -4.74
CA ARG A 114 -7.71 16.30 -3.72
C ARG A 114 -6.17 16.31 -3.87
N ILE A 115 -5.55 15.16 -4.24
CA ILE A 115 -4.09 15.00 -4.11
C ILE A 115 -3.32 15.00 -5.43
N ARG A 116 -3.98 14.87 -6.61
CA ARG A 116 -3.33 14.67 -7.92
C ARG A 116 -2.25 15.69 -8.25
N ASP A 117 -2.43 16.94 -7.83
CA ASP A 117 -1.48 18.03 -8.10
C ASP A 117 -0.31 18.08 -7.08
N GLN A 118 -0.33 17.20 -6.08
CA GLN A 118 0.66 17.14 -5.00
C GLN A 118 1.50 15.87 -5.03
N VAL A 119 1.04 14.80 -5.69
CA VAL A 119 1.77 13.54 -5.82
C VAL A 119 2.88 13.65 -6.86
N VAL A 120 3.80 12.69 -6.87
CA VAL A 120 4.85 12.59 -7.90
C VAL A 120 4.18 12.29 -9.25
N PRO A 121 4.22 13.22 -10.22
CA PRO A 121 3.42 13.08 -11.45
C PRO A 121 4.02 12.06 -12.42
N LEU A 122 5.33 11.82 -12.34
CA LEU A 122 6.07 10.96 -13.25
C LEU A 122 7.18 10.24 -12.49
N VAL A 123 7.24 8.92 -12.67
CA VAL A 123 8.34 8.06 -12.23
C VAL A 123 8.98 7.46 -13.47
N GLU A 124 10.30 7.38 -13.53
CA GLU A 124 11.04 6.76 -14.60
C GLU A 124 11.96 5.67 -14.04
N PHE A 125 11.84 4.47 -14.57
CA PHE A 125 12.72 3.35 -14.24
C PHE A 125 13.67 3.09 -15.39
N THR A 126 14.95 3.02 -15.06
CA THR A 126 16.01 2.65 -16.01
C THR A 126 16.58 1.29 -15.60
N ALA A 127 16.81 0.43 -16.59
CA ALA A 127 17.40 -0.88 -16.35
C ALA A 127 18.71 -0.77 -15.55
N GLY A 128 18.86 -1.65 -14.56
CA GLY A 128 20.02 -1.66 -13.65
C GLY A 128 19.95 -0.67 -12.47
N GLN A 129 18.90 0.11 -12.35
CA GLN A 129 18.64 0.86 -11.10
C GLN A 129 18.05 -0.08 -10.05
N GLY A 130 18.49 0.03 -8.79
CA GLY A 130 18.08 -0.86 -7.70
C GLY A 130 16.58 -0.96 -7.42
N ARG A 131 15.79 0.03 -7.87
CA ARG A 131 14.31 0.03 -7.78
C ARG A 131 13.61 -0.46 -9.03
N CYS A 132 14.35 -0.85 -10.06
CA CYS A 132 13.79 -1.31 -11.32
C CYS A 132 13.63 -2.82 -11.33
N GLU A 133 12.41 -3.30 -11.11
CA GLU A 133 12.06 -4.69 -11.40
C GLU A 133 12.02 -4.93 -12.91
N ARG A 134 12.40 -6.12 -13.32
CA ARG A 134 12.33 -6.51 -14.74
C ARG A 134 10.92 -6.34 -15.29
N GLY A 135 10.80 -5.69 -16.43
CA GLY A 135 9.52 -5.40 -17.06
C GLY A 135 8.83 -4.14 -16.51
N THR A 136 9.49 -3.38 -15.59
CA THR A 136 8.96 -2.09 -15.12
C THR A 136 9.65 -0.89 -15.75
N GLU A 137 10.67 -1.11 -16.58
CA GLU A 137 11.42 -0.05 -17.25
C GLU A 137 10.50 0.90 -18.01
N GLY A 138 10.89 2.17 -18.06
CA GLY A 138 10.16 3.21 -18.77
C GLY A 138 9.49 4.22 -17.84
N ARG A 139 8.57 5.00 -18.41
CA ARG A 139 7.97 6.16 -17.77
C ARG A 139 6.55 5.83 -17.29
N TRP A 140 6.27 6.19 -16.04
CA TRP A 140 5.00 5.91 -15.37
C TRP A 140 4.37 7.20 -14.88
N ARG A 141 3.17 7.52 -15.35
CA ARG A 141 2.41 8.72 -14.96
C ARG A 141 1.39 8.37 -13.91
N ALA A 142 1.31 9.18 -12.85
CA ALA A 142 0.25 9.07 -11.85
C ALA A 142 -1.13 9.21 -12.52
N CYS A 143 -2.06 8.30 -12.19
CA CYS A 143 -3.34 8.22 -12.90
C CYS A 143 -4.57 7.99 -12.01
N GLY A 144 -4.39 7.85 -10.69
CA GLY A 144 -5.51 7.63 -9.78
C GLY A 144 -5.07 7.17 -8.40
N VAL A 145 -6.05 6.83 -7.59
CA VAL A 145 -5.91 6.14 -6.31
C VAL A 145 -6.53 4.75 -6.45
N ASN A 146 -5.94 3.76 -5.82
CA ASN A 146 -6.48 2.40 -5.78
C ASN A 146 -7.85 2.41 -5.11
N GLU A 147 -8.83 1.77 -5.76
CA GLU A 147 -10.23 1.72 -5.31
C GLU A 147 -10.42 0.78 -4.10
N HIS A 148 -9.44 -0.08 -3.82
CA HIS A 148 -9.41 -0.93 -2.65
C HIS A 148 -8.84 -0.15 -1.46
N MET A 149 -9.68 0.04 -0.44
CA MET A 149 -9.38 0.78 0.77
C MET A 149 -9.32 -0.17 1.95
N LEU A 150 -8.16 -0.27 2.59
CA LEU A 150 -8.00 -1.01 3.83
C LEU A 150 -8.11 -0.02 5.00
N PHE A 151 -9.20 -0.08 5.75
CA PHE A 151 -9.34 0.64 7.01
C PHE A 151 -8.68 -0.19 8.11
N ALA A 152 -7.78 0.43 8.86
CA ALA A 152 -7.10 -0.24 9.97
C ALA A 152 -7.28 0.54 11.27
N ARG A 153 -7.58 -0.22 12.33
CA ARG A 153 -7.68 0.26 13.70
C ARG A 153 -6.61 -0.40 14.55
N TYR A 154 -5.83 0.43 15.23
CA TYR A 154 -4.83 0.02 16.21
C TYR A 154 -5.24 0.57 17.57
N ARG A 155 -5.37 -0.28 18.57
CA ARG A 155 -5.58 0.10 19.97
C ARG A 155 -4.25 0.14 20.70
N GLU A 156 -4.27 0.45 21.99
CA GLU A 156 -3.09 0.43 22.86
C GLU A 156 -2.21 -0.81 22.59
N GLY A 157 -0.90 -0.60 22.40
CA GLY A 157 0.05 -1.63 22.02
C GLY A 157 -0.05 -2.12 20.57
N GLY A 158 -1.10 -1.72 19.84
CA GLY A 158 -1.29 -2.06 18.43
C GLY A 158 -0.17 -1.49 17.58
N HIS A 159 0.38 -2.31 16.69
CA HIS A 159 1.57 -1.98 15.89
C HIS A 159 1.59 -2.77 14.57
N PHE A 160 2.55 -2.42 13.71
CA PHE A 160 2.91 -3.21 12.54
C PHE A 160 4.43 -3.21 12.43
N SER A 161 5.04 -4.39 12.53
CA SER A 161 6.50 -4.58 12.47
C SER A 161 7.10 -4.09 11.15
N PRO A 162 8.43 -3.88 11.07
CA PRO A 162 9.08 -3.42 9.85
C PRO A 162 8.78 -4.29 8.63
N HIS A 163 8.35 -3.66 7.54
CA HIS A 163 8.00 -4.31 6.28
C HIS A 163 8.10 -3.32 5.12
N THR A 164 8.00 -3.83 3.90
CA THR A 164 7.72 -3.07 2.69
C THR A 164 6.31 -3.39 2.20
N ASP A 165 5.65 -2.44 1.55
CA ASP A 165 4.33 -2.68 0.97
C ASP A 165 4.43 -3.42 -0.37
N GLY A 166 3.46 -4.30 -0.63
CA GLY A 166 3.33 -4.94 -1.93
C GLY A 166 2.67 -4.02 -2.96
N TYR A 167 3.08 -4.14 -4.21
CA TYR A 167 2.47 -3.43 -5.33
C TYR A 167 1.10 -4.00 -5.70
N THR A 168 0.14 -3.11 -5.96
CA THR A 168 -1.10 -3.47 -6.66
C THR A 168 -0.83 -3.45 -8.16
N VAL A 169 -0.87 -4.59 -8.81
CA VAL A 169 -0.68 -4.73 -10.25
C VAL A 169 -2.01 -5.04 -10.90
N ILE A 170 -2.51 -4.13 -11.75
CA ILE A 170 -3.77 -4.31 -12.50
C ILE A 170 -3.50 -5.03 -13.83
N ASP A 171 -2.52 -4.51 -14.57
CA ASP A 171 -2.02 -5.08 -15.83
C ASP A 171 -0.56 -4.68 -16.05
N PHE A 172 0.02 -5.04 -17.19
CA PHE A 172 1.42 -4.74 -17.51
C PHE A 172 1.75 -3.25 -17.57
N ASN A 173 0.74 -2.41 -17.79
CA ASN A 173 0.87 -0.97 -17.95
C ASN A 173 0.22 -0.16 -16.82
N ARG A 174 -0.33 -0.81 -15.79
CA ARG A 174 -1.00 -0.14 -14.67
C ARG A 174 -0.71 -0.82 -13.34
N ARG A 175 -0.03 -0.10 -12.45
CA ARG A 175 0.33 -0.59 -11.10
C ARG A 175 0.41 0.56 -10.10
N SER A 176 0.46 0.23 -8.83
CA SER A 176 0.79 1.20 -7.79
C SER A 176 2.31 1.36 -7.68
N LEU A 177 2.76 2.54 -7.23
CA LEU A 177 4.17 2.83 -6.91
C LEU A 177 4.34 3.51 -5.55
N TYR A 178 3.31 4.20 -5.06
CA TYR A 178 3.34 4.88 -3.76
C TYR A 178 2.20 4.40 -2.89
N THR A 179 2.49 4.20 -1.63
CA THR A 179 1.49 3.95 -0.58
C THR A 179 0.89 5.29 -0.12
N LEU A 180 -0.41 5.25 0.15
CA LEU A 180 -1.17 6.29 0.82
C LEU A 180 -1.63 5.81 2.19
N LEU A 181 -1.27 6.52 3.27
CA LEU A 181 -1.81 6.31 4.60
C LEU A 181 -2.56 7.57 5.05
N ILE A 182 -3.89 7.54 4.97
CA ILE A 182 -4.73 8.66 5.41
C ILE A 182 -5.12 8.42 6.87
N TYR A 183 -4.68 9.29 7.77
CA TYR A 183 -4.99 9.19 9.19
C TYR A 183 -6.37 9.79 9.48
N LEU A 184 -7.20 9.05 10.23
CA LEU A 184 -8.59 9.44 10.51
C LEU A 184 -8.79 10.05 11.90
N ASN A 185 -7.78 9.99 12.75
CA ASN A 185 -7.80 10.63 14.07
C ASN A 185 -6.40 11.14 14.44
N ASP A 186 -6.32 11.93 15.48
CA ASP A 186 -5.05 12.28 16.10
C ASP A 186 -4.63 11.14 17.05
N CYS A 187 -3.34 10.79 17.04
CA CYS A 187 -2.76 9.84 17.98
C CYS A 187 -1.50 10.48 18.60
N PRO A 188 -1.64 11.19 19.73
CA PRO A 188 -0.54 11.99 20.27
C PRO A 188 0.52 11.14 20.97
N SER A 189 0.19 9.90 21.37
CA SER A 189 1.10 8.99 22.07
C SER A 189 1.38 7.75 21.21
N GLY A 190 2.59 7.65 20.69
CA GLY A 190 2.99 6.55 19.81
C GLY A 190 2.24 6.52 18.47
N GLY A 191 2.14 5.34 17.88
CA GLY A 191 1.36 5.10 16.66
C GLY A 191 1.92 5.74 15.38
N ARG A 192 3.05 6.42 15.43
CA ARG A 192 3.66 7.06 14.25
C ARG A 192 4.00 6.03 13.19
N THR A 193 4.04 6.45 11.93
CA THR A 193 4.64 5.65 10.88
C THR A 193 6.09 6.06 10.73
N ARG A 194 7.01 5.14 10.96
CA ARG A 194 8.46 5.36 10.88
C ARG A 194 8.97 4.75 9.58
N LEU A 195 9.72 5.53 8.82
CA LEU A 195 10.37 5.11 7.58
C LEU A 195 11.85 4.87 7.87
N PHE A 196 12.40 3.84 7.24
CA PHE A 196 13.78 3.44 7.44
C PHE A 196 14.62 3.69 6.20
N HIS A 197 15.92 3.83 6.40
CA HIS A 197 16.88 3.85 5.31
C HIS A 197 16.82 2.52 4.52
N VAL A 198 16.73 2.63 3.20
CA VAL A 198 16.78 1.45 2.31
C VAL A 198 18.20 0.88 2.36
N PRO A 199 18.39 -0.38 2.79
CA PRO A 199 19.72 -0.98 2.82
C PRO A 199 20.33 -1.07 1.44
N GLY A 200 21.64 -0.87 1.32
CA GLY A 200 22.39 -1.20 0.11
C GLY A 200 22.38 -2.72 -0.15
N GLU A 201 22.71 -3.14 -1.38
CA GLU A 201 22.64 -4.56 -1.78
C GLU A 201 23.52 -5.49 -0.91
N GLU A 202 24.63 -4.96 -0.37
CA GLU A 202 25.55 -5.71 0.50
C GLU A 202 25.27 -5.52 1.99
N GLU A 203 24.28 -4.70 2.34
CA GLU A 203 24.01 -4.33 3.71
C GLU A 203 23.00 -5.28 4.35
N THR A 204 23.45 -6.01 5.38
CA THR A 204 22.57 -6.85 6.20
C THR A 204 21.97 -6.03 7.32
N VAL A 205 20.64 -6.00 7.42
CA VAL A 205 19.94 -5.40 8.56
C VAL A 205 19.64 -6.49 9.58
N GLU A 206 20.22 -6.36 10.76
CA GLU A 206 19.90 -7.24 11.88
C GLU A 206 18.63 -6.76 12.57
N PHE A 207 17.61 -7.59 12.56
CA PHE A 207 16.42 -7.40 13.36
C PHE A 207 16.72 -7.73 14.83
N HIS A 208 16.13 -7.00 15.74
CA HIS A 208 16.10 -7.40 17.14
C HIS A 208 14.65 -7.58 17.58
N VAL A 209 14.47 -8.40 18.63
CA VAL A 209 13.18 -8.62 19.25
C VAL A 209 13.14 -7.80 20.51
N ASP A 210 12.15 -6.92 20.65
CA ASP A 210 11.98 -6.11 21.86
C ASP A 210 11.41 -6.94 23.05
N ALA A 211 11.34 -6.34 24.22
CA ALA A 211 10.85 -6.99 25.44
C ALA A 211 9.40 -7.51 25.33
N SER A 212 8.65 -7.07 24.33
CA SER A 212 7.28 -7.49 24.04
C SER A 212 7.19 -8.56 22.94
N GLY A 213 8.33 -9.09 22.49
CA GLY A 213 8.38 -10.12 21.44
C GLY A 213 8.26 -9.60 20.02
N ARG A 214 8.31 -8.27 19.79
CA ARG A 214 8.10 -7.67 18.47
C ARG A 214 9.42 -7.53 17.72
N PHE A 215 9.39 -7.81 16.43
CA PHE A 215 10.50 -7.52 15.52
C PHE A 215 10.65 -6.02 15.30
N ARG A 216 11.86 -5.51 15.48
CA ARG A 216 12.21 -4.09 15.34
C ARG A 216 13.48 -3.93 14.51
N TRP A 217 13.55 -2.83 13.78
CA TRP A 217 14.81 -2.36 13.20
C TRP A 217 15.54 -1.45 14.18
N PRO A 218 16.88 -1.33 14.08
CA PRO A 218 17.66 -0.43 14.92
C PRO A 218 17.17 1.03 14.80
N GLU A 219 17.07 1.74 15.91
CA GLU A 219 16.62 3.14 15.95
C GLU A 219 17.47 4.06 15.05
N GLY A 220 18.76 3.79 14.93
CA GLY A 220 19.67 4.55 14.06
C GLY A 220 19.36 4.46 12.56
N ARG A 221 18.43 3.58 12.18
CA ARG A 221 17.96 3.43 10.79
C ARG A 221 16.69 4.22 10.49
N VAL A 222 16.07 4.79 11.49
CA VAL A 222 14.89 5.64 11.28
C VAL A 222 15.31 6.92 10.56
N THR A 223 14.81 7.10 9.34
CA THR A 223 15.09 8.31 8.55
C THR A 223 14.10 9.42 8.85
N CYS A 224 12.84 9.05 9.04
CA CYS A 224 11.81 10.01 9.40
C CYS A 224 10.64 9.31 10.11
N SER A 225 9.84 10.11 10.80
CA SER A 225 8.68 9.66 11.55
C SER A 225 7.49 10.58 11.28
N ALA A 226 6.46 10.04 10.63
CA ALA A 226 5.26 10.79 10.31
C ALA A 226 4.31 10.80 11.51
N PRO A 227 3.90 11.99 12.00
CA PRO A 227 2.90 12.09 13.05
C PRO A 227 1.52 11.66 12.56
N VAL A 228 0.70 11.12 13.45
CA VAL A 228 -0.69 10.76 13.17
C VAL A 228 -1.58 11.97 13.46
N ALA A 229 -2.07 12.61 12.42
CA ALA A 229 -2.95 13.78 12.51
C ALA A 229 -4.19 13.59 11.62
N ALA A 230 -5.36 13.81 12.18
CA ALA A 230 -6.64 13.62 11.47
C ALA A 230 -6.70 14.42 10.16
N GLY A 231 -7.02 13.73 9.06
CA GLY A 231 -7.14 14.29 7.73
C GLY A 231 -5.83 14.48 6.98
N SER A 232 -4.67 14.16 7.60
CA SER A 232 -3.40 14.14 6.89
C SER A 232 -3.17 12.78 6.19
N CYS A 233 -2.30 12.79 5.18
CA CYS A 233 -1.94 11.61 4.41
C CYS A 233 -0.42 11.52 4.29
N LEU A 234 0.17 10.43 4.73
CA LEU A 234 1.54 10.08 4.42
C LEU A 234 1.59 9.38 3.07
N VAL A 235 2.47 9.85 2.19
CA VAL A 235 2.72 9.28 0.86
C VAL A 235 4.19 8.90 0.80
N PHE A 236 4.51 7.67 0.41
CA PHE A 236 5.88 7.20 0.27
C PHE A 236 5.99 6.10 -0.79
N PHE A 237 7.18 5.98 -1.39
CA PHE A 237 7.44 4.94 -2.37
C PHE A 237 7.37 3.55 -1.72
N GLN A 238 6.70 2.59 -2.37
CA GLN A 238 6.34 1.30 -1.75
C GLN A 238 7.52 0.42 -1.32
N ASP A 239 8.71 0.62 -1.91
CA ASP A 239 9.93 -0.10 -1.51
C ASP A 239 10.54 0.39 -0.20
N ILE A 240 10.10 1.55 0.32
CA ILE A 240 10.66 2.09 1.55
C ILE A 240 10.24 1.23 2.72
N PRO A 241 11.21 0.61 3.42
CA PRO A 241 10.90 -0.13 4.63
C PRO A 241 10.32 0.80 5.68
N HIS A 242 9.26 0.35 6.34
CA HIS A 242 8.56 1.17 7.33
C HIS A 242 7.89 0.30 8.38
N GLU A 243 7.49 0.94 9.48
CA GLU A 243 6.73 0.30 10.54
C GLU A 243 5.64 1.22 11.09
N GLY A 244 4.60 0.61 11.65
CA GLY A 244 3.66 1.29 12.52
C GLY A 244 4.11 1.17 13.98
N GLU A 245 4.62 2.26 14.56
CA GLU A 245 5.01 2.32 15.96
C GLU A 245 3.84 1.91 16.87
N PRO A 246 4.11 1.27 18.03
CA PRO A 246 3.06 0.94 18.97
C PRO A 246 2.26 2.16 19.42
N VAL A 247 0.96 2.00 19.48
CA VAL A 247 0.05 3.01 20.04
C VAL A 247 0.24 3.03 21.54
N GLY A 248 0.40 4.23 22.11
CA GLY A 248 0.61 4.43 23.54
C GLY A 248 -0.65 4.14 24.39
N ALA A 249 -0.46 4.19 25.70
CA ALA A 249 -1.51 3.86 26.67
C ALA A 249 -2.77 4.69 26.46
N GLY A 250 -3.93 4.02 26.48
CA GLY A 250 -5.25 4.62 26.26
C GLY A 250 -5.49 5.20 24.87
N GLY A 251 -4.53 5.02 23.92
CA GLY A 251 -4.62 5.56 22.57
C GLY A 251 -5.33 4.64 21.59
N GLU A 252 -5.82 5.25 20.52
CA GLU A 252 -6.31 4.56 19.34
C GLU A 252 -5.79 5.26 18.08
N LYS A 253 -5.55 4.49 17.02
CA LYS A 253 -5.17 5.00 15.71
C LYS A 253 -6.06 4.38 14.65
N TYR A 254 -6.66 5.22 13.83
CA TYR A 254 -7.43 4.83 12.66
C TYR A 254 -6.78 5.39 11.40
N LEU A 255 -6.67 4.57 10.38
CA LEU A 255 -6.15 5.00 9.08
C LEU A 255 -6.84 4.24 7.93
N ILE A 256 -6.74 4.85 6.74
CA ILE A 256 -6.99 4.17 5.46
C ILE A 256 -5.65 3.92 4.80
N ARG A 257 -5.37 2.68 4.41
CA ARG A 257 -4.28 2.33 3.50
C ARG A 257 -4.84 2.13 2.10
N SER A 258 -4.27 2.80 1.14
CA SER A 258 -4.49 2.63 -0.29
C SER A 258 -3.20 2.98 -1.03
N ASP A 259 -3.27 3.15 -2.36
CA ASP A 259 -2.09 3.39 -3.19
C ASP A 259 -2.33 4.49 -4.22
N VAL A 260 -1.28 5.19 -4.64
CA VAL A 260 -1.29 5.98 -5.88
C VAL A 260 -0.99 5.05 -7.05
N MET A 261 -1.90 5.04 -8.01
CA MET A 261 -1.81 4.25 -9.23
C MET A 261 -1.08 5.00 -10.33
N TYR A 262 -0.28 4.27 -11.07
CA TYR A 262 0.49 4.78 -12.21
C TYR A 262 0.18 3.98 -13.47
N LYS A 263 0.22 4.68 -14.60
CA LYS A 263 0.09 4.10 -15.93
C LYS A 263 1.36 4.34 -16.72
N ARG A 264 1.86 3.31 -17.40
CA ARG A 264 3.03 3.41 -18.28
C ARG A 264 2.70 4.28 -19.49
N ALA A 265 3.64 5.13 -19.90
CA ALA A 265 3.50 6.02 -21.04
C ALA A 265 4.84 6.16 -21.80
N PRO A 266 4.96 5.62 -23.01
CA PRO A 266 3.94 4.87 -23.75
C PRO A 266 3.64 3.50 -23.15
N ALA A 267 2.48 2.94 -23.44
CA ALA A 267 2.17 1.55 -23.13
C ALA A 267 3.01 0.60 -23.98
N VAL A 268 3.38 -0.55 -23.43
CA VAL A 268 4.08 -1.64 -24.12
C VAL A 268 3.32 -2.95 -23.86
N CYS A 269 3.48 -3.95 -24.70
CA CYS A 269 2.75 -5.22 -24.59
C CYS A 269 1.25 -4.98 -24.31
N ASP A 270 0.60 -4.14 -25.12
CA ASP A 270 -0.77 -3.64 -24.85
C ASP A 270 -1.83 -4.21 -25.81
N SER A 271 -1.47 -5.14 -26.71
CA SER A 271 -2.46 -5.86 -27.51
C SER A 271 -3.32 -6.78 -26.61
N GLU A 272 -4.47 -7.21 -27.13
CA GLU A 272 -5.33 -8.16 -26.40
C GLU A 272 -4.59 -9.46 -26.06
N ARG A 273 -3.73 -9.93 -26.96
CA ARG A 273 -2.88 -11.11 -26.75
C ARG A 273 -1.86 -10.87 -25.62
N ASP A 274 -1.25 -9.69 -25.58
CA ASP A 274 -0.27 -9.37 -24.54
C ASP A 274 -0.92 -9.28 -23.17
N ARG A 275 -2.10 -8.68 -23.08
CA ARG A 275 -2.86 -8.61 -21.83
C ARG A 275 -3.24 -10.00 -21.33
N GLU A 276 -3.70 -10.88 -22.21
CA GLU A 276 -4.00 -12.27 -21.84
C GLU A 276 -2.71 -13.03 -21.46
N ALA A 277 -1.61 -12.84 -22.19
CA ALA A 277 -0.33 -13.43 -21.86
C ALA A 277 0.15 -12.98 -20.46
N TYR A 278 0.04 -11.69 -20.17
CA TYR A 278 0.42 -11.17 -18.85
C TYR A 278 -0.48 -11.70 -17.74
N ARG A 279 -1.77 -11.85 -17.98
CA ARG A 279 -2.69 -12.50 -17.03
C ARG A 279 -2.25 -13.94 -16.70
N LEU A 280 -1.93 -14.73 -17.71
CA LEU A 280 -1.40 -16.10 -17.54
C LEU A 280 -0.06 -16.11 -16.78
N PHE A 281 0.81 -15.15 -17.09
CA PHE A 281 2.09 -14.98 -16.42
C PHE A 281 1.90 -14.71 -14.91
N ARG A 282 1.01 -13.77 -14.56
CA ARG A 282 0.68 -13.46 -13.16
C ARG A 282 0.04 -14.62 -12.42
N GLU A 283 -0.81 -15.39 -13.10
CA GLU A 283 -1.40 -16.61 -12.54
C GLU A 283 -0.33 -17.68 -12.24
N ALA A 284 0.67 -17.79 -13.13
CA ALA A 284 1.81 -18.68 -12.91
C ALA A 284 2.66 -18.24 -11.70
N GLU A 285 2.94 -16.94 -11.54
CA GLU A 285 3.66 -16.42 -10.37
C GLU A 285 2.93 -16.72 -9.05
N VAL A 286 1.61 -16.56 -9.02
CA VAL A 286 0.80 -16.90 -7.84
C VAL A 286 0.90 -18.40 -7.54
N MET A 287 0.74 -19.24 -8.57
CA MET A 287 0.81 -20.70 -8.42
C MET A 287 2.19 -21.17 -7.94
N GLU A 288 3.26 -20.53 -8.42
CA GLU A 288 4.63 -20.78 -7.95
C GLU A 288 4.81 -20.37 -6.49
N GLY A 289 4.29 -19.19 -6.11
CA GLY A 289 4.32 -18.69 -4.73
C GLY A 289 3.53 -19.57 -3.75
N ASP A 290 2.47 -20.21 -4.21
CA ASP A 290 1.67 -21.16 -3.43
C ASP A 290 2.31 -22.57 -3.35
N GLY A 291 3.55 -22.72 -3.82
CA GLY A 291 4.31 -23.98 -3.74
C GLY A 291 3.98 -25.00 -4.84
N ASN A 292 3.34 -24.57 -5.93
CA ASN A 292 3.07 -25.43 -7.09
C ASN A 292 3.84 -24.98 -8.36
N PRO A 293 5.19 -25.03 -8.37
CA PRO A 293 5.98 -24.62 -9.52
C PRO A 293 5.75 -25.50 -10.76
N ALA A 294 5.40 -26.78 -10.56
CA ALA A 294 5.12 -27.69 -11.68
C ALA A 294 3.87 -27.26 -12.47
N GLY A 295 2.83 -26.81 -11.78
CA GLY A 295 1.62 -26.25 -12.41
C GLY A 295 1.88 -24.91 -13.11
N ALA A 296 2.75 -24.08 -12.55
CA ALA A 296 3.11 -22.76 -13.09
C ALA A 296 3.81 -22.84 -14.47
N VAL A 297 4.65 -23.88 -14.71
CA VAL A 297 5.44 -24.03 -15.95
C VAL A 297 4.55 -23.96 -17.19
N GLY A 298 3.41 -24.66 -17.19
CA GLY A 298 2.50 -24.68 -18.34
C GLY A 298 1.90 -23.31 -18.63
N LEU A 299 1.60 -22.53 -17.61
CA LEU A 299 1.07 -21.17 -17.75
C LEU A 299 2.15 -20.21 -18.28
N TYR A 300 3.37 -20.27 -17.76
CA TYR A 300 4.49 -19.49 -18.28
C TYR A 300 4.74 -19.78 -19.77
N GLN A 301 4.80 -21.05 -20.16
CA GLN A 301 5.00 -21.44 -21.56
C GLN A 301 3.90 -20.92 -22.47
N ARG A 302 2.63 -20.99 -22.04
CA ARG A 302 1.50 -20.43 -22.79
C ARG A 302 1.58 -18.91 -22.89
N ALA A 303 1.91 -18.22 -21.80
CA ALA A 303 2.08 -16.78 -21.77
C ALA A 303 3.14 -16.32 -22.77
N MET A 304 4.34 -16.92 -22.72
CA MET A 304 5.46 -16.58 -23.60
C MET A 304 5.19 -16.90 -25.09
N LYS A 305 4.45 -17.98 -25.35
CA LYS A 305 4.03 -18.33 -26.72
C LYS A 305 2.97 -17.38 -27.25
N LEU A 306 2.08 -16.87 -26.38
CA LEU A 306 0.99 -15.98 -26.76
C LEU A 306 1.50 -14.57 -27.08
N SER A 307 2.47 -14.05 -26.29
CA SER A 307 3.09 -12.74 -26.50
C SER A 307 4.62 -12.87 -26.63
N PRO A 308 5.15 -12.86 -27.88
CA PRO A 308 6.59 -12.80 -28.09
C PRO A 308 7.24 -11.52 -27.55
N GLU A 309 6.50 -10.40 -27.53
CA GLU A 309 6.98 -9.14 -26.98
C GLU A 309 7.17 -9.25 -25.45
N LEU A 310 6.20 -9.84 -24.75
CA LEU A 310 6.32 -10.13 -23.32
C LEU A 310 7.46 -11.11 -23.05
N ALA A 311 7.64 -12.13 -23.88
CA ALA A 311 8.74 -13.08 -23.78
C ALA A 311 10.12 -12.40 -23.88
N GLU A 312 10.24 -11.39 -24.74
CA GLU A 312 11.46 -10.59 -24.86
C GLU A 312 11.73 -9.77 -23.62
N VAL A 313 10.69 -9.09 -23.10
CA VAL A 313 10.79 -8.30 -21.86
C VAL A 313 11.29 -9.15 -20.70
N PHE A 314 10.76 -10.37 -20.54
CA PHE A 314 11.17 -11.28 -19.46
C PHE A 314 12.39 -12.16 -19.81
N GLY A 315 12.97 -12.01 -21.03
CA GLY A 315 14.20 -12.70 -21.44
C GLY A 315 14.04 -14.20 -21.68
N TYR A 316 12.89 -14.62 -22.16
CA TYR A 316 12.58 -16.00 -22.55
C TYR A 316 12.82 -16.27 -24.05
N ARG A 317 13.56 -15.40 -24.73
CA ARG A 317 14.04 -15.60 -26.10
C ARG A 317 15.50 -15.97 -26.14
#